data_07a66eacd513f0fde2a018ef614c7f41
#
_entry.id   07a66eacd513f0fde2a018ef614c7f41
#
_cell.length_a   1.000
_cell.length_b   1.000
_cell.length_c   1.000
_cell.angle_alpha   90.00
_cell.angle_beta   90.00
_cell.angle_gamma   90.00
#
_symmetry.space_group_name_H-M   'P 1'
#
loop_
_entity.id
_entity.type
_entity.pdbx_description
1 polymer ?
#
loop_
_entity_poly.entity_id
_entity_poly.type
_entity_poly.pdbx_seq_one_letter_code
_entity_poly.pdbx_strand_id
1 'polypeptide(L)'
;FTVPYSRYVLRQYIEGSQCDVFADKQLRLMIVSKSDHDILGTIDITDFVPLHSRGEVGIAVHKDYRRQGYATDALKLLCEYAFGFLSLKQLYAHVAVDNEVCLKLFASCGFTQCGLLKNWLQVEGCYKDAVLLQCLNPRK
;
A
#
# COMPACT_ATOMS: atom_id res chain seq x y z
N PHE A 1 -0.05 10.13 -9.97
CA PHE A 1 -1.14 9.94 -10.93
C PHE A 1 -2.50 10.22 -10.30
N THR A 2 -3.49 10.45 -11.14
CA THR A 2 -4.81 10.92 -10.74
C THR A 2 -5.89 10.05 -11.36
N VAL A 3 -6.97 9.82 -10.61
CA VAL A 3 -8.18 9.19 -11.14
C VAL A 3 -9.27 10.24 -11.21
N PRO A 4 -10.04 10.34 -12.32
CA PRO A 4 -11.16 11.28 -12.41
C PRO A 4 -12.14 11.08 -11.25
N TYR A 5 -12.66 12.18 -10.74
CA TYR A 5 -13.62 12.25 -9.64
C TYR A 5 -13.06 11.88 -8.26
N SER A 6 -11.76 11.57 -8.15
CA SER A 6 -11.13 11.38 -6.84
C SER A 6 -10.93 12.71 -6.11
N ARG A 7 -11.08 12.69 -4.79
CA ARG A 7 -10.86 13.86 -3.93
C ARG A 7 -9.37 14.12 -3.68
N TYR A 8 -8.49 13.24 -4.13
CA TYR A 8 -7.07 13.32 -3.87
C TYR A 8 -6.28 12.72 -5.04
N VAL A 9 -4.99 12.96 -5.02
CA VAL A 9 -4.02 12.40 -5.96
C VAL A 9 -2.95 11.65 -5.17
N LEU A 10 -2.36 10.67 -5.84
CA LEU A 10 -1.14 10.04 -5.35
C LEU A 10 0.04 10.72 -6.03
N ARG A 11 0.91 11.33 -5.25
CA ARG A 11 2.12 11.99 -5.75
C ARG A 11 3.33 11.19 -5.34
N GLN A 12 4.25 11.03 -6.26
CA GLN A 12 5.48 10.35 -5.99
C GLN A 12 6.31 11.15 -4.98
N TYR A 13 6.85 10.44 -4.00
CA TYR A 13 7.70 11.03 -2.98
C TYR A 13 9.10 11.17 -3.56
N ILE A 14 9.55 12.41 -3.77
CA ILE A 14 10.85 12.67 -4.37
C ILE A 14 11.84 13.01 -3.27
N GLU A 15 12.73 12.08 -2.93
CA GLU A 15 13.86 12.30 -2.03
C GLU A 15 15.16 12.06 -2.79
N GLY A 16 15.50 12.94 -3.70
CA GLY A 16 16.76 12.83 -4.44
C GLY A 16 16.88 11.57 -5.27
N SER A 17 15.79 10.84 -5.47
CA SER A 17 15.78 9.60 -6.23
C SER A 17 15.33 9.86 -7.66
N GLN A 18 15.58 8.90 -8.53
CA GLN A 18 15.26 9.02 -9.95
C GLN A 18 13.83 8.62 -10.30
N CYS A 19 13.02 8.29 -9.32
CA CYS A 19 11.62 7.91 -9.53
C CYS A 19 11.43 6.68 -10.43
N ASP A 20 12.42 5.81 -10.50
CA ASP A 20 12.36 4.58 -11.30
C ASP A 20 12.13 3.40 -10.36
N VAL A 21 10.92 2.83 -10.39
CA VAL A 21 10.52 1.72 -9.53
C VAL A 21 11.43 0.50 -9.73
N PHE A 22 11.84 0.24 -10.97
CA PHE A 22 12.67 -0.93 -11.28
C PHE A 22 14.10 -0.76 -10.78
N ALA A 23 14.65 0.44 -10.84
CA ALA A 23 15.99 0.73 -10.35
C ALA A 23 16.01 0.86 -8.82
N ASP A 24 15.07 1.61 -8.26
CA ASP A 24 14.99 1.88 -6.83
C ASP A 24 14.39 0.72 -6.03
N LYS A 25 13.66 -0.18 -6.70
CA LYS A 25 12.96 -1.33 -6.10
C LYS A 25 11.94 -0.91 -5.05
N GLN A 26 11.44 0.31 -5.18
CA GLN A 26 10.39 0.84 -4.31
C GLN A 26 9.66 1.97 -5.02
N LEU A 27 8.43 2.19 -4.61
CA LEU A 27 7.62 3.32 -5.04
C LEU A 27 6.98 3.91 -3.81
N ARG A 28 7.28 5.18 -3.52
CA ARG A 28 6.71 5.88 -2.38
C ARG A 28 5.83 7.02 -2.86
N LEU A 29 4.58 7.02 -2.42
CA LEU A 29 3.59 7.98 -2.83
C LEU A 29 2.99 8.70 -1.63
N MET A 30 2.70 9.99 -1.80
CA MET A 30 1.94 10.76 -0.83
C MET A 30 0.49 10.83 -1.28
N ILE A 31 -0.43 10.67 -0.34
CA ILE A 31 -1.86 10.89 -0.57
C ILE A 31 -2.12 12.36 -0.29
N VAL A 32 -2.53 13.11 -1.31
CA VAL A 32 -2.66 14.56 -1.23
C VAL A 32 -4.09 14.97 -1.57
N SER A 33 -4.70 15.79 -0.73
CA SER A 33 -6.02 16.36 -0.98
C SER A 33 -5.98 17.28 -2.19
N LYS A 34 -6.98 17.18 -3.08
CA LYS A 34 -7.09 18.05 -4.24
C LYS A 34 -7.52 19.47 -3.88
N SER A 35 -8.29 19.62 -2.81
CA SER A 35 -8.89 20.92 -2.47
C SER A 35 -7.90 21.85 -1.78
N ASP A 36 -7.11 21.36 -0.82
CA ASP A 36 -6.25 22.19 0.01
C ASP A 36 -4.76 21.76 -0.03
N HIS A 37 -4.44 20.71 -0.79
CA HIS A 37 -3.09 20.19 -0.96
C HIS A 37 -2.48 19.61 0.33
N ASP A 38 -3.31 19.33 1.34
CA ASP A 38 -2.83 18.70 2.57
C ASP A 38 -2.38 17.26 2.30
N ILE A 39 -1.32 16.86 2.99
CA ILE A 39 -0.84 15.48 2.94
C ILE A 39 -1.66 14.65 3.93
N LEU A 40 -2.43 13.70 3.40
CA LEU A 40 -3.35 12.86 4.20
C LEU A 40 -2.67 11.60 4.70
N GLY A 41 -1.60 11.17 4.03
CA GLY A 41 -0.89 9.96 4.38
C GLY A 41 0.08 9.55 3.29
N THR A 42 0.61 8.34 3.42
CA THR A 42 1.53 7.74 2.46
C THR A 42 1.08 6.34 2.08
N ILE A 43 1.43 5.92 0.88
CA ILE A 43 1.22 4.55 0.43
C ILE A 43 2.42 4.14 -0.43
N ASP A 44 2.98 2.95 -0.15
CA ASP A 44 4.24 2.53 -0.73
C ASP A 44 4.15 1.14 -1.33
N ILE A 45 4.99 0.90 -2.34
CA ILE A 45 5.40 -0.46 -2.72
C ILE A 45 6.89 -0.54 -2.39
N THR A 46 7.26 -1.50 -1.55
CA THR A 46 8.64 -1.79 -1.19
C THR A 46 8.97 -3.24 -1.52
N ASP A 47 10.21 -3.64 -1.32
CA ASP A 47 10.67 -5.00 -1.64
C ASP A 47 10.20 -5.47 -3.02
N PHE A 48 10.28 -4.55 -3.99
CA PHE A 48 9.90 -4.84 -5.36
C PHE A 48 10.92 -5.79 -5.98
N VAL A 49 10.46 -6.97 -6.38
CA VAL A 49 11.30 -8.01 -7.00
C VAL A 49 10.83 -8.22 -8.45
N PRO A 50 11.48 -7.55 -9.42
CA PRO A 50 11.04 -7.65 -10.82
C PRO A 50 11.03 -9.08 -11.35
N LEU A 51 12.00 -9.89 -10.97
CA LEU A 51 12.10 -11.29 -11.41
C LEU A 51 10.85 -12.09 -11.05
N HIS A 52 10.29 -11.85 -9.88
CA HIS A 52 9.11 -12.57 -9.41
C HIS A 52 7.83 -11.74 -9.52
N SER A 53 7.94 -10.54 -10.04
CA SER A 53 6.80 -9.65 -10.33
C SER A 53 5.90 -9.42 -9.13
N ARG A 54 6.52 -9.06 -8.00
CA ARG A 54 5.79 -8.81 -6.74
C ARG A 54 6.36 -7.63 -5.99
N GLY A 55 5.54 -7.04 -5.13
CA GLY A 55 5.95 -5.98 -4.22
C GLY A 55 5.10 -5.97 -2.95
N GLU A 56 5.64 -5.40 -1.88
CA GLU A 56 4.94 -5.27 -0.61
C GLU A 56 4.30 -3.91 -0.48
N VAL A 57 3.05 -3.88 -0.05
CA VAL A 57 2.31 -2.63 0.15
C VAL A 57 2.39 -2.21 1.61
N GLY A 58 2.75 -0.94 1.82
CA GLY A 58 2.63 -0.26 3.10
C GLY A 58 1.71 0.93 2.96
N ILE A 59 0.91 1.21 3.98
CA ILE A 59 0.00 2.35 3.96
C ILE A 59 -0.10 2.95 5.36
N ALA A 60 -0.08 4.29 5.42
CA ALA A 60 -0.28 5.04 6.65
C ALA A 60 -1.10 6.29 6.34
N VAL A 61 -2.22 6.44 7.03
CA VAL A 61 -3.07 7.63 6.92
C VAL A 61 -2.95 8.42 8.22
N HIS A 62 -2.73 9.73 8.10
CA HIS A 62 -2.66 10.62 9.24
C HIS A 62 -3.93 10.49 10.08
N LYS A 63 -3.79 10.47 11.40
CA LYS A 63 -4.92 10.21 12.32
C LYS A 63 -6.12 11.14 12.12
N ASP A 64 -5.88 12.39 11.70
CA ASP A 64 -6.94 13.36 11.48
C ASP A 64 -7.80 13.06 10.26
N TYR A 65 -7.31 12.17 9.37
CA TYR A 65 -7.98 11.84 8.12
C TYR A 65 -8.44 10.37 8.08
N ARG A 66 -8.34 9.65 9.18
CA ARG A 66 -8.78 8.26 9.25
C ARG A 66 -10.31 8.17 9.20
N ARG A 67 -10.81 7.02 8.72
CA ARG A 67 -12.25 6.72 8.62
C ARG A 67 -13.01 7.60 7.64
N GLN A 68 -12.30 8.22 6.69
CA GLN A 68 -12.92 9.03 5.64
C GLN A 68 -12.81 8.39 4.24
N GLY A 69 -12.39 7.14 4.16
CA GLY A 69 -12.29 6.41 2.91
C GLY A 69 -11.03 6.67 2.11
N TYR A 70 -10.14 7.54 2.56
CA TYR A 70 -8.92 7.87 1.82
C TYR A 70 -8.01 6.66 1.65
N ALA A 71 -7.84 5.85 2.69
CA ALA A 71 -6.96 4.69 2.65
C ALA A 71 -7.46 3.65 1.64
N THR A 72 -8.76 3.37 1.66
CA THR A 72 -9.38 2.41 0.74
C THR A 72 -9.20 2.85 -0.71
N ASP A 73 -9.49 4.11 -1.00
CA ASP A 73 -9.38 4.62 -2.36
C ASP A 73 -7.92 4.69 -2.81
N ALA A 74 -7.01 5.08 -1.92
CA ALA A 74 -5.57 5.09 -2.23
C ALA A 74 -5.05 3.70 -2.55
N LEU A 75 -5.46 2.69 -1.78
CA LEU A 75 -5.06 1.32 -2.02
C LEU A 75 -5.61 0.80 -3.35
N LYS A 76 -6.85 1.12 -3.68
CA LYS A 76 -7.44 0.77 -4.98
C LYS A 76 -6.67 1.39 -6.13
N LEU A 77 -6.30 2.66 -6.01
CA LEU A 77 -5.50 3.35 -7.03
C LEU A 77 -4.12 2.69 -7.19
N LEU A 78 -3.48 2.35 -6.08
CA LEU A 78 -2.18 1.70 -6.12
C LEU A 78 -2.27 0.33 -6.81
N CYS A 79 -3.31 -0.45 -6.52
CA CYS A 79 -3.53 -1.74 -7.16
C CYS A 79 -3.74 -1.58 -8.66
N GLU A 80 -4.51 -0.59 -9.09
CA GLU A 80 -4.71 -0.30 -10.51
C GLU A 80 -3.39 0.03 -11.20
N TYR A 81 -2.56 0.85 -10.56
CA TYR A 81 -1.25 1.20 -11.08
C TYR A 81 -0.32 0.00 -11.15
N ALA A 82 -0.25 -0.76 -10.07
CA ALA A 82 0.64 -1.93 -9.98
C ALA A 82 0.24 -3.02 -10.99
N PHE A 83 -1.04 -3.30 -11.12
CA PHE A 83 -1.53 -4.36 -11.99
C PHE A 83 -1.69 -3.91 -13.45
N GLY A 84 -2.11 -2.68 -13.66
CA GLY A 84 -2.33 -2.15 -15.00
C GLY A 84 -1.08 -1.61 -15.66
N PHE A 85 -0.36 -0.72 -14.98
CA PHE A 85 0.82 -0.06 -15.54
C PHE A 85 2.10 -0.86 -15.33
N LEU A 86 2.37 -1.29 -14.10
CA LEU A 86 3.58 -2.07 -13.80
C LEU A 86 3.45 -3.54 -14.18
N SER A 87 2.25 -4.01 -14.44
CA SER A 87 1.95 -5.40 -14.81
C SER A 87 2.48 -6.43 -13.80
N LEU A 88 2.42 -6.10 -12.52
CA LEU A 88 2.84 -7.03 -11.48
C LEU A 88 1.90 -8.22 -11.41
N LYS A 89 2.43 -9.38 -11.05
CA LYS A 89 1.64 -10.59 -10.81
C LYS A 89 0.88 -10.48 -9.49
N GLN A 90 1.50 -9.91 -8.46
CA GLN A 90 0.87 -9.82 -7.16
C GLN A 90 1.43 -8.70 -6.31
N LEU A 91 0.62 -8.29 -5.34
CA LEU A 91 1.01 -7.47 -4.21
C LEU A 91 0.77 -8.26 -2.93
N TYR A 92 1.57 -7.99 -1.91
CA TYR A 92 1.37 -8.61 -0.60
C TYR A 92 1.57 -7.58 0.49
N ALA A 93 1.15 -7.91 1.71
CA ALA A 93 1.28 -7.02 2.85
C ALA A 93 1.40 -7.83 4.14
N HIS A 94 2.09 -7.26 5.11
CA HIS A 94 2.17 -7.77 6.47
C HIS A 94 1.38 -6.83 7.37
N VAL A 95 0.43 -7.36 8.12
CA VAL A 95 -0.41 -6.56 9.02
C VAL A 95 -0.40 -7.20 10.40
N ALA A 96 -0.18 -6.40 11.43
CA ALA A 96 -0.25 -6.89 12.81
C ALA A 96 -1.61 -7.57 13.05
N VAL A 97 -1.58 -8.72 13.72
CA VAL A 97 -2.75 -9.57 13.90
C VAL A 97 -3.89 -8.85 14.62
N ASP A 98 -3.56 -7.86 15.47
CA ASP A 98 -4.53 -7.08 16.23
C ASP A 98 -4.96 -5.78 15.52
N ASN A 99 -4.45 -5.50 14.33
CA ASN A 99 -4.83 -4.32 13.58
C ASN A 99 -6.04 -4.61 12.68
N GLU A 100 -7.21 -4.71 13.29
CA GLU A 100 -8.44 -5.07 12.59
C GLU A 100 -8.84 -4.07 11.50
N VAL A 101 -8.57 -2.78 11.72
CA VAL A 101 -8.90 -1.73 10.76
C VAL A 101 -8.13 -1.96 9.47
N CYS A 102 -6.83 -2.23 9.58
CA CYS A 102 -5.97 -2.47 8.43
C CYS A 102 -6.33 -3.79 7.72
N LEU A 103 -6.62 -4.83 8.49
CA LEU A 103 -7.05 -6.12 7.92
C LEU A 103 -8.34 -5.97 7.10
N LYS A 104 -9.30 -5.21 7.60
CA LYS A 104 -10.54 -4.92 6.87
C LYS A 104 -10.29 -4.08 5.61
N LEU A 105 -9.40 -3.12 5.71
CA LEU A 105 -9.00 -2.28 4.58
C LEU A 105 -8.46 -3.13 3.43
N PHE A 106 -7.49 -3.98 3.72
CA PHE A 106 -6.91 -4.85 2.69
C PHE A 106 -7.92 -5.84 2.14
N ALA A 107 -8.75 -6.43 3.01
CA ALA A 107 -9.80 -7.35 2.56
C ALA A 107 -10.77 -6.68 1.59
N SER A 108 -11.15 -5.43 1.84
CA SER A 108 -12.05 -4.68 0.96
C SER A 108 -11.45 -4.40 -0.42
N CYS A 109 -10.13 -4.48 -0.55
CA CYS A 109 -9.41 -4.23 -1.80
C CYS A 109 -8.94 -5.53 -2.49
N GLY A 110 -9.46 -6.67 -2.06
CA GLY A 110 -9.18 -7.95 -2.72
C GLY A 110 -8.00 -8.72 -2.19
N PHE A 111 -7.42 -8.31 -1.07
CA PHE A 111 -6.35 -9.06 -0.41
C PHE A 111 -6.94 -10.19 0.43
N THR A 112 -6.32 -11.36 0.38
CA THR A 112 -6.74 -12.53 1.15
C THR A 112 -5.61 -12.97 2.08
N GLN A 113 -5.99 -13.52 3.23
CA GLN A 113 -5.02 -14.05 4.17
C GLN A 113 -4.42 -15.35 3.62
N CYS A 114 -3.10 -15.45 3.64
CA CYS A 114 -2.41 -16.64 3.17
C CYS A 114 -1.40 -17.19 4.18
N GLY A 115 -1.19 -16.52 5.29
CA GLY A 115 -0.25 -17.02 6.30
C GLY A 115 -0.25 -16.21 7.58
N LEU A 116 0.39 -16.78 8.60
CA LEU A 116 0.61 -16.12 9.88
C LEU A 116 2.08 -16.25 10.24
N LEU A 117 2.72 -15.12 10.51
CA LEU A 117 4.13 -15.05 10.87
C LEU A 117 4.26 -14.75 12.35
N LYS A 118 4.81 -15.70 13.10
CA LYS A 118 4.94 -15.59 14.55
C LYS A 118 6.04 -14.60 14.94
N ASN A 119 5.76 -13.75 15.92
CA ASN A 119 6.72 -12.82 16.51
C ASN A 119 7.42 -11.95 15.43
N TRP A 120 6.69 -11.56 14.42
CA TRP A 120 7.22 -10.88 13.24
C TRP A 120 7.50 -9.40 13.47
N LEU A 121 6.71 -8.77 14.34
CA LEU A 121 6.78 -7.34 14.61
C LEU A 121 7.16 -7.10 16.06
N GLN A 122 8.09 -6.18 16.31
CA GLN A 122 8.43 -5.75 17.67
C GLN A 122 7.83 -4.36 17.89
N VAL A 123 6.95 -4.26 18.88
CA VAL A 123 6.28 -3.01 19.25
C VAL A 123 6.42 -2.81 20.75
N GLU A 124 7.08 -1.74 21.15
CA GLU A 124 7.27 -1.37 22.56
C GLU A 124 7.83 -2.53 23.41
N GLY A 125 8.81 -3.23 22.90
CA GLY A 125 9.46 -4.34 23.61
C GLY A 125 8.69 -5.65 23.59
N CYS A 126 7.53 -5.70 22.97
CA CYS A 126 6.72 -6.90 22.81
C CYS A 126 6.72 -7.35 21.36
N TYR A 127 6.61 -8.65 21.14
CA TYR A 127 6.52 -9.21 19.80
C TYR A 127 5.07 -9.49 19.44
N LYS A 128 4.68 -9.17 18.22
CA LYS A 128 3.35 -9.45 17.69
C LYS A 128 3.46 -10.30 16.44
N ASP A 129 2.46 -11.14 16.25
CA ASP A 129 2.31 -11.90 15.01
C ASP A 129 1.82 -10.99 13.90
N ALA A 130 2.18 -11.32 12.68
CA ALA A 130 1.71 -10.62 11.49
C ALA A 130 0.94 -11.56 10.57
N VAL A 131 -0.16 -11.06 10.05
CA VAL A 131 -0.93 -11.76 9.02
C VAL A 131 -0.31 -11.40 7.67
N LEU A 132 -0.03 -12.42 6.87
CA LEU A 132 0.43 -12.24 5.49
C LEU A 132 -0.78 -12.26 4.57
N LEU A 133 -0.90 -11.20 3.78
CA LEU A 133 -2.02 -10.98 2.85
C LEU A 133 -1.49 -10.93 1.42
N GLN A 134 -2.25 -11.49 0.48
CA GLN A 134 -1.93 -11.51 -0.94
C GLN A 134 -3.08 -10.97 -1.77
N CYS A 135 -2.73 -10.23 -2.82
CA CYS A 135 -3.66 -9.84 -3.87
C CYS A 135 -3.04 -10.21 -5.22
N LEU A 136 -3.64 -11.16 -5.90
CA LEU A 136 -3.17 -11.59 -7.21
C LEU A 136 -3.79 -10.71 -8.30
N ASN A 137 -3.01 -10.42 -9.33
CA ASN A 137 -3.49 -9.64 -10.47
C ASN A 137 -4.56 -10.44 -11.22
N PRO A 138 -5.81 -9.97 -11.29
CA PRO A 138 -6.89 -10.70 -11.94
C PRO A 138 -6.71 -10.84 -13.46
N ARG A 139 -5.80 -10.05 -14.05
CA ARG A 139 -5.54 -10.07 -15.48
C ARG A 139 -4.42 -11.03 -15.89
N LYS A 140 -3.82 -11.71 -14.92
CA LYS A 140 -2.68 -12.61 -15.20
C LYS A 140 -2.91 -14.02 -14.68
#